data_8dcd2aa454e972d9178303e1ab8453e5
#
_entry.id   8dcd2aa454e972d9178303e1ab8453e5
#
_cell.length_a   1.000
_cell.length_b   1.000
_cell.length_c   1.000
_cell.angle_alpha   90.00
_cell.angle_beta   90.00
_cell.angle_gamma   90.00
#
_symmetry.space_group_name_H-M   'P 1'
#
loop_
_entity.id
_entity.type
_entity.pdbx_description
1 polymer ?
#
loop_
_entity_poly.entity_id
_entity_poly.type
_entity_poly.pdbx_seq_one_letter_code
_entity_poly.pdbx_strand_id
1 'polypeptide(L)'
;MSGFWANLGNDFTTESYDIDPEPLAWGLKHNLKPLGKAGKRVSQYEEDARNPSRRAPDVRCAQNFSYWIFKQRSEMLDYFRRVYADLATDGIFVCDLHGGPESIQELEEETEMDDKSFTYVWDQDAINPITGDARLHIHFRFPDGTEMTDAFTYEWRLWGLPELRDIMLEAGFKSADCYWEGTDEDGESGDGIFTKTELGEACLSYVAYLVATK
;
A
#
# COMPACT_ATOMS: atom_id res chain seq x y z
N MET A 1 6.55 -0.40 -8.76
CA MET A 1 5.33 0.14 -9.42
C MET A 1 5.66 1.21 -10.45
N SER A 2 6.26 2.37 -10.10
CA SER A 2 6.50 3.50 -11.02
C SER A 2 7.23 3.13 -12.33
N GLY A 3 8.27 2.27 -12.24
CA GLY A 3 8.97 1.77 -13.41
C GLY A 3 8.12 0.88 -14.30
N PHE A 4 7.22 0.09 -13.73
CA PHE A 4 6.26 -0.72 -14.49
C PHE A 4 5.33 0.16 -15.31
N TRP A 5 4.70 1.17 -14.70
CA TRP A 5 3.83 2.12 -15.40
C TRP A 5 4.56 2.84 -16.53
N ALA A 6 5.77 3.36 -16.26
CA ALA A 6 6.56 4.02 -17.28
C ALA A 6 6.93 3.08 -18.46
N ASN A 7 6.98 1.77 -18.22
CA ASN A 7 7.30 0.79 -19.26
C ASN A 7 6.10 0.36 -20.12
N LEU A 8 4.86 0.68 -19.72
CA LEU A 8 3.65 0.36 -20.48
C LEU A 8 3.53 1.17 -21.79
N GLY A 9 4.14 2.34 -21.88
CA GLY A 9 4.10 3.15 -23.09
C GLY A 9 4.85 4.48 -22.96
N ASN A 10 5.04 5.17 -24.08
CA ASN A 10 5.81 6.42 -24.13
C ASN A 10 5.09 7.61 -23.49
N ASP A 11 3.79 7.56 -23.38
CA ASP A 11 2.96 8.64 -22.84
C ASP A 11 2.81 8.58 -21.32
N PHE A 12 3.24 7.45 -20.70
CA PHE A 12 3.20 7.28 -19.26
C PHE A 12 4.41 7.95 -18.58
N THR A 13 4.13 8.86 -17.67
CA THR A 13 5.11 9.47 -16.76
C THR A 13 4.69 9.21 -15.33
N THR A 14 5.64 9.05 -14.42
CA THR A 14 5.35 8.77 -13.02
C THR A 14 6.20 9.62 -12.09
N GLU A 15 5.65 9.91 -10.94
CA GLU A 15 6.35 10.54 -9.81
C GLU A 15 6.32 9.60 -8.62
N SER A 16 7.43 9.51 -7.90
CA SER A 16 7.55 8.72 -6.66
C SER A 16 8.02 9.63 -5.55
N TYR A 17 7.43 9.49 -4.38
CA TYR A 17 7.71 10.30 -3.21
C TYR A 17 8.08 9.38 -2.05
N ASP A 18 9.19 9.68 -1.40
CA ASP A 18 9.61 9.04 -0.16
C ASP A 18 10.42 10.04 0.64
N ILE A 19 10.29 10.02 1.96
CA ILE A 19 11.11 10.86 2.85
C ILE A 19 12.50 10.26 3.10
N ASP A 20 12.66 8.96 2.81
CA ASP A 20 13.92 8.25 2.97
C ASP A 20 14.69 8.23 1.64
N PRO A 21 15.91 8.80 1.61
CA PRO A 21 16.74 8.80 0.41
C PRO A 21 17.27 7.41 0.02
N GLU A 22 17.40 6.46 0.97
CA GLU A 22 18.02 5.17 0.68
C GLU A 22 17.18 4.30 -0.27
N PRO A 23 15.85 4.09 -0.05
CA PRO A 23 14.99 3.38 -0.99
C PRO A 23 14.94 4.06 -2.36
N LEU A 24 14.95 5.40 -2.40
CA LEU A 24 14.98 6.16 -3.66
C LEU A 24 16.28 5.89 -4.44
N ALA A 25 17.43 5.97 -3.77
CA ALA A 25 18.72 5.71 -4.38
C ALA A 25 18.85 4.26 -4.87
N TRP A 26 18.40 3.30 -4.06
CA TRP A 26 18.39 1.89 -4.44
C TRP A 26 17.48 1.64 -5.64
N GLY A 27 16.24 2.15 -5.60
CA GLY A 27 15.26 2.05 -6.66
C GLY A 27 15.75 2.69 -7.98
N LEU A 28 16.41 3.84 -7.91
CA LEU A 28 17.03 4.46 -9.08
C LEU A 28 18.08 3.53 -9.71
N LYS A 29 18.95 2.95 -8.89
CA LYS A 29 20.07 2.12 -9.35
C LYS A 29 19.58 0.78 -9.92
N HIS A 30 18.71 0.10 -9.22
CA HIS A 30 18.36 -1.29 -9.48
C HIS A 30 17.06 -1.47 -10.29
N ASN A 31 16.11 -0.52 -10.17
CA ASN A 31 14.84 -0.62 -10.86
C ASN A 31 14.71 0.31 -12.07
N LEU A 32 15.16 1.57 -11.96
CA LEU A 32 14.91 2.57 -13.01
C LEU A 32 16.01 2.63 -14.06
N LYS A 33 17.29 2.62 -13.67
CA LYS A 33 18.40 2.64 -14.64
C LYS A 33 18.35 1.48 -15.65
N PRO A 34 18.03 0.24 -15.24
CA PRO A 34 17.91 -0.88 -16.19
C PRO A 34 16.80 -0.70 -17.24
N LEU A 35 15.76 0.09 -16.96
CA LEU A 35 14.68 0.37 -17.90
C LEU A 35 15.04 1.36 -19.01
N GLY A 36 16.24 1.94 -18.98
CA GLY A 36 16.75 2.83 -20.03
C GLY A 36 15.84 4.05 -20.27
N LYS A 37 15.20 4.12 -21.45
CA LYS A 37 14.33 5.24 -21.81
C LYS A 37 13.06 5.31 -20.95
N ALA A 38 12.50 4.18 -20.54
CA ALA A 38 11.33 4.13 -19.67
C ALA A 38 11.65 4.68 -18.28
N GLY A 39 12.78 4.29 -17.70
CA GLY A 39 13.22 4.79 -16.41
C GLY A 39 13.42 6.32 -16.36
N LYS A 40 13.74 6.95 -17.49
CA LYS A 40 13.85 8.42 -17.58
C LYS A 40 12.50 9.15 -17.49
N ARG A 41 11.38 8.45 -17.59
CA ARG A 41 10.04 9.02 -17.41
C ARG A 41 9.54 8.90 -15.98
N VAL A 42 10.36 8.36 -15.09
CA VAL A 42 10.10 8.31 -13.65
C VAL A 42 10.90 9.41 -12.97
N SER A 43 10.22 10.30 -12.26
CA SER A 43 10.83 11.30 -11.38
C SER A 43 10.70 10.83 -9.93
N GLN A 44 11.80 10.93 -9.16
CA GLN A 44 11.80 10.58 -7.75
C GLN A 44 12.06 11.84 -6.92
N TYR A 45 11.32 11.99 -5.83
CA TYR A 45 11.42 13.15 -4.93
C TYR A 45 11.56 12.67 -3.49
N GLU A 46 12.61 13.16 -2.83
CA GLU A 46 12.82 13.00 -1.39
C GLU A 46 11.92 14.00 -0.66
N GLU A 47 10.65 13.67 -0.57
CA GLU A 47 9.62 14.56 -0.04
C GLU A 47 8.50 13.77 0.62
N ASP A 48 7.76 14.45 1.51
CA ASP A 48 6.57 13.90 2.14
C ASP A 48 5.48 13.57 1.12
N ALA A 49 4.92 12.37 1.19
CA ALA A 49 3.83 11.92 0.32
C ALA A 49 2.55 12.78 0.43
N ARG A 50 2.43 13.67 1.43
CA ARG A 50 1.35 14.66 1.54
C ARG A 50 1.55 15.87 0.63
N ASN A 51 2.75 16.08 0.11
CA ASN A 51 3.01 17.17 -0.80
C ASN A 51 2.28 16.98 -2.13
N PRO A 52 1.90 18.08 -2.81
CA PRO A 52 1.27 17.99 -4.12
C PRO A 52 2.28 17.50 -5.16
N SER A 53 1.77 16.79 -6.15
CA SER A 53 2.52 16.35 -7.33
C SER A 53 2.98 17.55 -8.17
N ARG A 54 4.03 17.39 -8.96
CA ARG A 54 4.50 18.44 -9.89
C ARG A 54 3.51 18.68 -11.03
N ARG A 55 2.70 17.67 -11.33
CA ARG A 55 1.57 17.74 -12.27
C ARG A 55 0.41 17.00 -11.63
N ALA A 56 -0.81 17.50 -11.85
CA ALA A 56 -2.01 16.81 -11.39
C ALA A 56 -2.06 15.39 -12.00
N PRO A 57 -1.96 14.34 -11.19
CA PRO A 57 -1.91 12.98 -11.70
C PRO A 57 -3.30 12.45 -12.05
N ASP A 58 -3.39 11.60 -13.08
CA ASP A 58 -4.60 10.84 -13.38
C ASP A 58 -4.82 9.71 -12.35
N VAL A 59 -3.72 9.15 -11.83
CA VAL A 59 -3.74 8.10 -10.81
C VAL A 59 -2.74 8.44 -9.71
N ARG A 60 -3.20 8.47 -8.47
CA ARG A 60 -2.34 8.56 -7.28
C ARG A 60 -2.51 7.30 -6.45
N CYS A 61 -1.40 6.73 -5.98
CA CYS A 61 -1.41 5.50 -5.20
C CYS A 61 -0.74 5.67 -3.84
N ALA A 62 -1.30 5.03 -2.82
CA ALA A 62 -0.63 4.74 -1.56
C ALA A 62 -0.69 3.23 -1.35
N GLN A 63 0.47 2.57 -1.35
CA GLN A 63 0.58 1.12 -1.35
C GLN A 63 1.32 0.62 -0.12
N ASN A 64 1.18 -0.67 0.17
CA ASN A 64 1.73 -1.33 1.35
C ASN A 64 1.30 -0.63 2.64
N PHE A 65 0.03 -0.26 2.71
CA PHE A 65 -0.60 0.37 3.88
C PHE A 65 0.14 1.62 4.38
N SER A 66 0.96 2.25 3.56
CA SER A 66 1.87 3.34 3.94
C SER A 66 1.17 4.55 4.57
N TYR A 67 -0.10 4.78 4.25
CA TYR A 67 -0.92 5.87 4.80
C TYR A 67 -1.45 5.57 6.21
N TRP A 68 -1.27 4.35 6.75
CA TRP A 68 -1.67 3.98 8.10
C TRP A 68 -0.82 4.63 9.20
N ILE A 69 0.25 5.31 8.82
CA ILE A 69 1.00 6.22 9.71
C ILE A 69 0.14 7.38 10.23
N PHE A 70 -0.94 7.73 9.53
CA PHE A 70 -1.90 8.75 9.97
C PHE A 70 -2.86 8.14 10.98
N LYS A 71 -2.49 8.22 12.26
CA LYS A 71 -3.21 7.54 13.35
C LYS A 71 -4.48 8.27 13.80
N GLN A 72 -4.58 9.58 13.55
CA GLN A 72 -5.78 10.33 13.90
C GLN A 72 -6.73 10.47 12.69
N ARG A 73 -8.04 10.35 12.95
CA ARG A 73 -9.04 10.49 11.89
C ARG A 73 -8.92 11.85 11.15
N SER A 74 -8.59 12.90 11.89
CA SER A 74 -8.38 14.23 11.32
C SER A 74 -7.17 14.30 10.38
N GLU A 75 -6.08 13.56 10.70
CA GLU A 75 -4.90 13.48 9.84
C GLU A 75 -5.19 12.69 8.57
N MET A 76 -5.92 11.57 8.68
CA MET A 76 -6.36 10.78 7.53
C MET A 76 -7.27 11.59 6.61
N LEU A 77 -8.22 12.34 7.18
CA LEU A 77 -9.10 13.22 6.42
C LEU A 77 -8.32 14.35 5.71
N ASP A 78 -7.35 14.97 6.40
CA ASP A 78 -6.47 15.98 5.78
C ASP A 78 -5.65 15.37 4.63
N TYR A 79 -5.09 14.19 4.83
CA TYR A 79 -4.37 13.46 3.79
C TYR A 79 -5.25 13.21 2.56
N PHE A 80 -6.45 12.67 2.73
CA PHE A 80 -7.34 12.40 1.60
C PHE A 80 -7.84 13.70 0.91
N ARG A 81 -8.03 14.80 1.65
CA ARG A 81 -8.34 16.11 1.05
C ARG A 81 -7.19 16.63 0.18
N ARG A 82 -5.94 16.44 0.62
CA ARG A 82 -4.75 16.79 -0.17
C ARG A 82 -4.66 15.95 -1.43
N VAL A 83 -4.88 14.64 -1.31
CA VAL A 83 -4.93 13.73 -2.46
C VAL A 83 -6.01 14.15 -3.43
N TYR A 84 -7.23 14.41 -2.96
CA TYR A 84 -8.33 14.89 -3.79
C TYR A 84 -8.00 16.20 -4.52
N ALA A 85 -7.43 17.17 -3.82
CA ALA A 85 -7.06 18.45 -4.42
C ALA A 85 -6.00 18.30 -5.52
N ASP A 86 -5.05 17.40 -5.33
CA ASP A 86 -3.91 17.15 -6.21
C ASP A 86 -4.28 16.44 -7.52
N LEU A 87 -5.25 15.52 -7.49
CA LEU A 87 -5.69 14.74 -8.64
C LEU A 87 -6.20 15.62 -9.81
N ALA A 88 -5.95 15.17 -11.03
CA ALA A 88 -6.59 15.71 -12.24
C ALA A 88 -8.13 15.57 -12.18
N THR A 89 -8.83 16.27 -13.06
CA THR A 89 -10.27 16.05 -13.25
C THR A 89 -10.52 14.62 -13.68
N ASP A 90 -11.45 13.93 -13.01
CA ASP A 90 -11.75 12.50 -13.20
C ASP A 90 -10.57 11.56 -12.82
N GLY A 91 -9.56 12.07 -12.11
CA GLY A 91 -8.47 11.27 -11.56
C GLY A 91 -8.94 10.35 -10.44
N ILE A 92 -8.16 9.29 -10.19
CA ILE A 92 -8.47 8.29 -9.16
C ILE A 92 -7.35 8.19 -8.12
N PHE A 93 -7.75 7.90 -6.90
CA PHE A 93 -6.84 7.49 -5.82
C PHE A 93 -7.01 6.01 -5.54
N VAL A 94 -5.89 5.28 -5.43
CA VAL A 94 -5.86 3.85 -5.15
C VAL A 94 -5.03 3.60 -3.92
N CYS A 95 -5.59 2.92 -2.93
CA CYS A 95 -4.85 2.43 -1.78
C CYS A 95 -5.28 1.01 -1.42
N ASP A 96 -4.35 0.26 -0.86
CA ASP A 96 -4.58 -1.08 -0.33
C ASP A 96 -4.89 -1.03 1.17
N LEU A 97 -5.53 -2.06 1.66
CA LEU A 97 -5.73 -2.32 3.08
C LEU A 97 -5.84 -3.82 3.32
N HIS A 98 -5.48 -4.24 4.52
CA HIS A 98 -5.79 -5.59 5.00
C HIS A 98 -6.79 -5.52 6.16
N GLY A 99 -7.48 -6.62 6.40
CA GLY A 99 -8.45 -6.70 7.48
C GLY A 99 -8.88 -8.15 7.72
N GLY A 100 -9.92 -8.31 8.52
CA GLY A 100 -10.40 -9.60 8.97
C GLY A 100 -10.08 -9.84 10.45
N PRO A 101 -10.61 -10.92 11.07
CA PRO A 101 -10.38 -11.22 12.48
C PRO A 101 -8.91 -11.40 12.87
N GLU A 102 -8.07 -11.88 11.96
CA GLU A 102 -6.63 -12.08 12.22
C GLU A 102 -5.85 -10.76 12.23
N SER A 103 -6.33 -9.73 11.55
CA SER A 103 -5.66 -8.42 11.54
C SER A 103 -5.59 -7.73 12.91
N ILE A 104 -6.35 -8.22 13.91
CA ILE A 104 -6.35 -7.68 15.27
C ILE A 104 -5.70 -8.60 16.31
N GLN A 105 -5.21 -9.75 15.89
CA GLN A 105 -4.59 -10.75 16.77
C GLN A 105 -3.07 -10.61 16.76
N GLU A 106 -2.44 -11.02 17.86
CA GLU A 106 -1.01 -11.29 17.87
C GLU A 106 -0.73 -12.55 17.06
N LEU A 107 0.11 -12.44 16.04
CA LEU A 107 0.44 -13.57 15.17
C LEU A 107 1.80 -13.37 14.49
N GLU A 108 2.42 -14.48 14.13
CA GLU A 108 3.61 -14.52 13.29
C GLU A 108 3.30 -15.42 12.09
N GLU A 109 3.53 -14.93 10.88
CA GLU A 109 3.33 -15.66 9.63
C GLU A 109 4.64 -15.75 8.84
N GLU A 110 4.97 -16.96 8.41
CA GLU A 110 6.16 -17.24 7.63
C GLU A 110 5.82 -17.53 6.16
N THR A 111 6.52 -16.87 5.25
CA THR A 111 6.44 -17.13 3.82
C THR A 111 7.82 -17.48 3.28
N GLU A 112 8.06 -18.75 2.95
CA GLU A 112 9.28 -19.16 2.26
C GLU A 112 9.26 -18.65 0.82
N MET A 113 10.34 -18.00 0.36
CA MET A 113 10.45 -17.56 -1.03
C MET A 113 10.61 -18.76 -1.97
N ASP A 114 10.06 -18.65 -3.19
CA ASP A 114 10.08 -19.72 -4.20
C ASP A 114 11.50 -20.23 -4.50
N ASP A 115 12.48 -19.34 -4.52
CA ASP A 115 13.89 -19.63 -4.74
C ASP A 115 14.64 -20.08 -3.48
N LYS A 116 13.93 -20.15 -2.34
CA LYS A 116 14.46 -20.50 -1.02
C LYS A 116 15.62 -19.63 -0.53
N SER A 117 15.71 -18.41 -1.05
CA SER A 117 16.77 -17.46 -0.68
C SER A 117 16.62 -16.96 0.76
N PHE A 118 15.40 -16.85 1.24
CA PHE A 118 15.05 -16.51 2.62
C PHE A 118 13.59 -16.85 2.92
N THR A 119 13.22 -16.84 4.20
CA THR A 119 11.84 -16.82 4.68
C THR A 119 11.51 -15.41 5.11
N TYR A 120 10.45 -14.83 4.54
CA TYR A 120 9.86 -13.58 5.00
C TYR A 120 8.97 -13.87 6.20
N VAL A 121 9.10 -13.08 7.26
CA VAL A 121 8.31 -13.23 8.48
C VAL A 121 7.55 -11.93 8.72
N TRP A 122 6.23 -12.02 8.72
CA TRP A 122 5.33 -11.00 9.20
C TRP A 122 5.02 -11.27 10.66
N ASP A 123 5.40 -10.37 11.55
CA ASP A 123 5.16 -10.46 12.99
C ASP A 123 4.32 -9.27 13.44
N GLN A 124 3.19 -9.54 14.05
CA GLN A 124 2.18 -8.58 14.44
C GLN A 124 1.91 -8.66 15.94
N ASP A 125 2.16 -7.56 16.65
CA ASP A 125 1.74 -7.40 18.05
C ASP A 125 0.22 -7.32 18.16
N ALA A 126 -0.30 -7.62 19.36
CA ALA A 126 -1.70 -7.41 19.67
C ALA A 126 -2.10 -5.94 19.47
N ILE A 127 -3.17 -5.71 18.70
CA ILE A 127 -3.72 -4.38 18.42
C ILE A 127 -4.36 -3.79 19.69
N ASN A 128 -4.11 -2.51 19.95
CA ASN A 128 -4.84 -1.80 21.00
C ASN A 128 -6.32 -1.58 20.58
N PRO A 129 -7.29 -2.23 21.24
CA PRO A 129 -8.68 -2.18 20.78
C PRO A 129 -9.37 -0.83 21.00
N ILE A 130 -8.77 0.08 21.77
CA ILE A 130 -9.31 1.43 22.03
C ILE A 130 -8.86 2.41 20.95
N THR A 131 -7.58 2.34 20.56
CA THR A 131 -6.97 3.32 19.65
C THR A 131 -6.79 2.77 18.23
N GLY A 132 -6.79 1.44 18.07
CA GLY A 132 -6.42 0.77 16.82
C GLY A 132 -4.92 0.78 16.57
N ASP A 133 -4.08 1.22 17.54
CA ASP A 133 -2.63 1.20 17.35
C ASP A 133 -2.13 -0.21 17.11
N ALA A 134 -1.37 -0.37 16.04
CA ALA A 134 -0.77 -1.59 15.56
C ALA A 134 0.76 -1.42 15.50
N ARG A 135 1.49 -2.40 16.01
CA ARG A 135 2.93 -2.51 15.78
C ARG A 135 3.19 -3.80 15.04
N LEU A 136 3.95 -3.69 13.96
CA LEU A 136 4.25 -4.80 13.07
C LEU A 136 5.75 -4.81 12.78
N HIS A 137 6.29 -6.00 12.66
CA HIS A 137 7.71 -6.25 12.41
C HIS A 137 7.88 -7.14 11.20
N ILE A 138 8.94 -6.90 10.45
CA ILE A 138 9.36 -7.78 9.37
C ILE A 138 10.71 -8.35 9.73
N HIS A 139 10.82 -9.67 9.68
CA HIS A 139 12.08 -10.37 9.85
C HIS A 139 12.41 -11.17 8.60
N PHE A 140 13.68 -11.51 8.44
CA PHE A 140 14.15 -12.41 7.37
C PHE A 140 14.97 -13.52 8.00
N ARG A 141 14.61 -14.79 7.72
CA ARG A 141 15.34 -15.96 8.13
C ARG A 141 16.05 -16.57 6.92
N PHE A 142 17.35 -16.85 7.04
CA PHE A 142 18.15 -17.32 5.93
C PHE A 142 18.46 -18.83 6.07
N PRO A 143 18.73 -19.55 4.94
CA PRO A 143 18.99 -20.99 4.96
C PRO A 143 20.22 -21.40 5.76
N ASP A 144 21.17 -20.49 5.98
CA ASP A 144 22.37 -20.74 6.80
C ASP A 144 22.14 -20.64 8.31
N GLY A 145 20.89 -20.38 8.72
CA GLY A 145 20.48 -20.21 10.11
C GLY A 145 20.70 -18.81 10.69
N THR A 146 21.14 -17.85 9.87
CA THR A 146 21.18 -16.44 10.28
C THR A 146 19.80 -15.81 10.16
N GLU A 147 19.56 -14.74 10.93
CA GLU A 147 18.30 -14.02 10.94
C GLU A 147 18.56 -12.51 10.97
N MET A 148 17.73 -11.76 10.26
CA MET A 148 17.64 -10.31 10.38
C MET A 148 16.32 -9.99 11.08
N THR A 149 16.39 -9.76 12.39
CA THR A 149 15.23 -9.36 13.21
C THR A 149 14.96 -7.88 13.08
N ASP A 150 13.69 -7.49 13.15
CA ASP A 150 13.25 -6.09 13.06
C ASP A 150 13.84 -5.33 11.85
N ALA A 151 13.95 -6.04 10.71
CA ALA A 151 14.44 -5.42 9.48
C ALA A 151 13.57 -4.19 9.11
N PHE A 152 12.27 -4.27 9.40
CA PHE A 152 11.36 -3.15 9.37
C PHE A 152 10.44 -3.21 10.59
N THR A 153 10.11 -2.04 11.14
CA THR A 153 9.12 -1.88 12.21
C THR A 153 8.13 -0.80 11.79
N TYR A 154 6.85 -1.10 11.89
CA TYR A 154 5.79 -0.19 11.55
C TYR A 154 4.96 0.16 12.79
N GLU A 155 4.71 1.44 13.00
CA GLU A 155 3.80 1.95 14.01
C GLU A 155 2.60 2.59 13.33
N TRP A 156 1.57 1.80 13.10
CA TRP A 156 0.37 2.16 12.35
C TRP A 156 -0.87 2.26 13.23
N ARG A 157 -1.96 2.68 12.63
CA ARG A 157 -3.31 2.44 13.11
C ARG A 157 -4.02 1.52 12.12
N LEU A 158 -4.60 0.44 12.61
CA LEU A 158 -5.50 -0.39 11.83
C LEU A 158 -6.76 0.40 11.49
N TRP A 159 -7.04 0.54 10.20
CA TRP A 159 -8.20 1.23 9.68
C TRP A 159 -9.18 0.24 9.05
N GLY A 160 -10.48 0.33 9.43
CA GLY A 160 -11.51 -0.48 8.82
C GLY A 160 -11.91 0.05 7.43
N LEU A 161 -12.22 -0.87 6.52
CA LEU A 161 -12.67 -0.55 5.16
C LEU A 161 -13.87 0.42 5.14
N PRO A 162 -14.95 0.22 5.94
CA PRO A 162 -16.06 1.18 5.96
C PRO A 162 -15.64 2.57 6.44
N GLU A 163 -14.77 2.66 7.45
CA GLU A 163 -14.29 3.93 7.98
C GLU A 163 -13.48 4.71 6.93
N LEU A 164 -12.59 4.03 6.20
CA LEU A 164 -11.81 4.67 5.12
C LEU A 164 -12.70 5.17 3.99
N ARG A 165 -13.71 4.38 3.56
CA ARG A 165 -14.71 4.81 2.56
C ARG A 165 -15.42 6.09 3.00
N ASP A 166 -15.89 6.14 4.24
CA ASP A 166 -16.58 7.32 4.77
C ASP A 166 -15.67 8.55 4.79
N ILE A 167 -14.40 8.39 5.21
CA ILE A 167 -13.43 9.49 5.24
C ILE A 167 -13.11 9.98 3.82
N MET A 168 -13.00 9.09 2.83
CA MET A 168 -12.78 9.47 1.44
C MET A 168 -13.97 10.28 0.88
N LEU A 169 -15.20 9.85 1.13
CA LEU A 169 -16.39 10.60 0.72
C LEU A 169 -16.46 11.97 1.42
N GLU A 170 -16.14 12.05 2.72
CA GLU A 170 -16.06 13.31 3.47
C GLU A 170 -14.94 14.22 2.92
N ALA A 171 -13.85 13.65 2.41
CA ALA A 171 -12.75 14.39 1.78
C ALA A 171 -13.15 15.05 0.44
N GLY A 172 -14.26 14.60 -0.18
CA GLY A 172 -14.81 15.16 -1.40
C GLY A 172 -14.84 14.23 -2.61
N PHE A 173 -14.35 12.98 -2.48
CA PHE A 173 -14.43 12.01 -3.57
C PHE A 173 -15.89 11.67 -3.90
N LYS A 174 -16.18 11.46 -5.18
CA LYS A 174 -17.52 11.10 -5.68
C LYS A 174 -17.88 9.66 -5.31
N SER A 175 -16.89 8.77 -5.29
CA SER A 175 -17.03 7.38 -4.89
C SER A 175 -15.77 6.89 -4.20
N ALA A 176 -15.91 5.82 -3.41
CA ALA A 176 -14.83 5.03 -2.84
C ALA A 176 -15.23 3.56 -2.99
N ASP A 177 -14.85 2.96 -4.10
CA ASP A 177 -15.25 1.62 -4.51
C ASP A 177 -14.25 0.59 -3.97
N CYS A 178 -14.77 -0.53 -3.47
CA CYS A 178 -13.94 -1.63 -3.01
C CYS A 178 -13.67 -2.59 -4.18
N TYR A 179 -12.42 -2.98 -4.32
CA TYR A 179 -11.97 -4.06 -5.17
C TYR A 179 -11.46 -5.19 -4.28
N TRP A 180 -12.20 -6.29 -4.28
CA TRP A 180 -11.97 -7.46 -3.47
C TRP A 180 -11.19 -8.50 -4.24
N GLU A 181 -10.21 -9.14 -3.60
CA GLU A 181 -9.46 -10.22 -4.19
C GLU A 181 -10.32 -11.48 -4.31
N GLY A 182 -10.24 -12.14 -5.47
CA GLY A 182 -10.85 -13.45 -5.64
C GLY A 182 -10.06 -14.53 -4.90
N THR A 183 -10.64 -15.72 -4.83
CA THR A 183 -10.01 -16.89 -4.21
C THR A 183 -9.52 -17.83 -5.30
N ASP A 184 -8.37 -18.46 -5.10
CA ASP A 184 -7.82 -19.46 -6.02
C ASP A 184 -8.67 -20.73 -6.11
N GLU A 185 -8.30 -21.64 -7.04
CA GLU A 185 -9.05 -22.87 -7.27
C GLU A 185 -9.09 -23.80 -6.05
N ASP A 186 -8.11 -23.73 -5.17
CA ASP A 186 -8.02 -24.54 -3.95
C ASP A 186 -8.83 -23.94 -2.79
N GLY A 187 -9.21 -22.67 -2.90
CA GLY A 187 -10.02 -21.96 -1.91
C GLY A 187 -9.25 -21.52 -0.67
N GLU A 188 -7.92 -21.55 -0.71
CA GLU A 188 -7.05 -21.27 0.44
C GLU A 188 -6.33 -19.94 0.35
N SER A 189 -6.07 -19.45 -0.88
CA SER A 189 -5.28 -18.23 -1.12
C SER A 189 -5.99 -17.26 -2.05
N GLY A 190 -5.57 -16.00 -2.07
CA GLY A 190 -6.02 -15.02 -3.06
C GLY A 190 -5.47 -15.37 -4.46
N ASP A 191 -6.29 -15.15 -5.50
CA ASP A 191 -5.92 -15.40 -6.88
C ASP A 191 -5.18 -14.22 -7.56
N GLY A 192 -4.97 -13.13 -6.83
CA GLY A 192 -4.36 -11.89 -7.35
C GLY A 192 -5.27 -11.07 -8.25
N ILE A 193 -6.55 -11.46 -8.40
CA ILE A 193 -7.52 -10.79 -9.26
C ILE A 193 -8.51 -9.98 -8.41
N PHE A 194 -8.42 -8.67 -8.50
CA PHE A 194 -9.27 -7.76 -7.73
C PHE A 194 -10.46 -7.29 -8.57
N THR A 195 -11.68 -7.53 -8.09
CA THR A 195 -12.91 -7.14 -8.76
C THR A 195 -13.74 -6.18 -7.91
N LYS A 196 -14.35 -5.19 -8.55
CA LYS A 196 -15.24 -4.26 -7.87
C LYS A 196 -16.46 -4.98 -7.32
N THR A 197 -16.71 -4.83 -6.02
CA THR A 197 -17.87 -5.44 -5.35
C THR A 197 -18.33 -4.61 -4.16
N GLU A 198 -19.62 -4.75 -3.80
CA GLU A 198 -20.18 -4.27 -2.55
C GLU A 198 -20.37 -5.41 -1.51
N LEU A 199 -20.01 -6.62 -1.87
CA LEU A 199 -20.12 -7.79 -1.01
C LEU A 199 -18.76 -8.51 -0.95
N GLY A 200 -18.05 -8.36 0.18
CA GLY A 200 -16.85 -9.14 0.48
C GLY A 200 -17.20 -10.45 1.17
N GLU A 201 -16.32 -11.41 1.10
CA GLU A 201 -16.43 -12.67 1.80
C GLU A 201 -16.04 -12.53 3.27
N ALA A 202 -16.71 -13.30 4.14
CA ALA A 202 -16.35 -13.40 5.55
C ALA A 202 -15.17 -14.37 5.69
N CYS A 203 -13.94 -13.87 5.59
CA CYS A 203 -12.70 -14.62 5.73
C CYS A 203 -11.90 -14.18 6.96
N LEU A 204 -10.90 -14.96 7.35
CA LEU A 204 -10.05 -14.69 8.50
C LEU A 204 -9.12 -13.49 8.24
N SER A 205 -8.59 -13.40 7.04
CA SER A 205 -7.73 -12.32 6.57
C SER A 205 -8.07 -11.97 5.13
N TYR A 206 -7.92 -10.71 4.74
CA TYR A 206 -8.10 -10.26 3.36
C TYR A 206 -7.21 -9.06 3.04
N VAL A 207 -6.86 -8.94 1.79
CA VAL A 207 -6.35 -7.70 1.21
C VAL A 207 -7.39 -7.17 0.22
N ALA A 208 -7.63 -5.87 0.25
CA ALA A 208 -8.54 -5.21 -0.69
C ALA A 208 -7.94 -3.89 -1.16
N TYR A 209 -8.40 -3.41 -2.30
CA TYR A 209 -8.11 -2.05 -2.75
C TYR A 209 -9.33 -1.15 -2.62
N LEU A 210 -9.09 0.09 -2.20
CA LEU A 210 -10.05 1.17 -2.34
C LEU A 210 -9.66 2.04 -3.52
N VAL A 211 -10.60 2.28 -4.42
CA VAL A 211 -10.46 3.16 -5.57
C VAL A 211 -11.44 4.31 -5.43
N ALA A 212 -10.93 5.50 -5.12
CA ALA A 212 -11.74 6.70 -4.95
C ALA A 212 -11.65 7.59 -6.19
N THR A 213 -12.79 8.05 -6.71
CA THR A 213 -12.90 8.89 -7.92
C THR A 213 -13.14 10.36 -7.53
N LYS A 214 -12.38 11.26 -8.15
CA LYS A 214 -12.55 12.73 -8.00
C LYS A 214 -13.77 13.28 -8.68
#